data_534a762a648a2df2ceabcfaeb8aa99cd
#
_entry.id   534a762a648a2df2ceabcfaeb8aa99cd
#
_cell.length_a   1.000
_cell.length_b   1.000
_cell.length_c   1.000
_cell.angle_alpha   90.00
_cell.angle_beta   90.00
_cell.angle_gamma   90.00
#
_symmetry.space_group_name_H-M   'P 1'
#
loop_
_entity.id
_entity.type
_entity.pdbx_description
1 polymer ?
#
loop_
_entity_poly.entity_id
_entity_poly.type
_entity_poly.pdbx_seq_one_letter_code
_entity_poly.pdbx_strand_id
1 'polypeptide(L)'
;MKSKNKFLDGNWHPVEEISAENLTVSGEIPKELAGLFLRNGPNPKKFDESNYHPFFGDGMIHGLRLENGQALWYRNKFVTSPNGFGPNTHVMKHGNKIYALVEGGLAPVIMDEEINFLDDEPFPTAQNKRFTAHPKIDSKSGEMHAISYDFNEYLKGKEQVHYVVIDKNGKQTKDQIIELSSSPMVHDCAITENYILVFDLPVTFNLGRREKQNEVTSCLLYTSPSPRDGLLSRMPSSA
;
A
#
# COMPACT_ATOMS: atom_id res chain seq x y z
N MET A 1 -14.03 -24.24 14.83
CA MET A 1 -12.74 -24.97 14.58
C MET A 1 -11.66 -23.94 14.27
N LYS A 2 -10.45 -24.10 14.80
CA LYS A 2 -9.34 -23.24 14.38
C LYS A 2 -8.97 -23.56 12.94
N SER A 3 -8.79 -22.55 12.11
CA SER A 3 -8.29 -22.72 10.74
C SER A 3 -6.90 -23.36 10.78
N LYS A 4 -6.59 -24.23 9.81
CA LYS A 4 -5.23 -24.78 9.63
C LYS A 4 -4.26 -23.72 9.10
N ASN A 5 -4.77 -22.65 8.55
CA ASN A 5 -3.99 -21.55 8.02
C ASN A 5 -3.84 -20.46 9.09
N LYS A 6 -2.59 -20.20 9.51
CA LYS A 6 -2.26 -19.20 10.53
C LYS A 6 -2.72 -17.76 10.18
N PHE A 7 -2.90 -17.48 8.90
CA PHE A 7 -3.37 -16.19 8.41
C PHE A 7 -4.90 -16.04 8.40
N LEU A 8 -5.62 -16.99 8.97
CA LEU A 8 -7.07 -16.99 9.11
C LEU A 8 -7.50 -17.22 10.58
N ASP A 9 -6.58 -17.14 11.53
CA ASP A 9 -6.86 -17.40 12.96
C ASP A 9 -6.31 -16.26 13.83
N GLY A 10 -6.85 -16.14 15.04
CA GLY A 10 -6.46 -15.09 15.98
C GLY A 10 -6.70 -13.68 15.46
N ASN A 11 -5.68 -12.83 15.51
CA ASN A 11 -5.75 -11.45 15.03
C ASN A 11 -5.87 -11.32 13.49
N TRP A 12 -5.72 -12.43 12.78
CA TRP A 12 -5.85 -12.50 11.31
C TRP A 12 -7.22 -13.04 10.88
N HIS A 13 -8.09 -13.34 11.85
CA HIS A 13 -9.42 -13.87 11.53
C HIS A 13 -10.20 -12.86 10.70
N PRO A 14 -10.78 -13.28 9.55
CA PRO A 14 -11.61 -12.41 8.73
C PRO A 14 -12.78 -11.81 9.52
N VAL A 15 -13.11 -10.56 9.23
CA VAL A 15 -14.18 -9.83 9.91
C VAL A 15 -15.20 -9.30 8.92
N GLU A 16 -16.45 -9.16 9.38
CA GLU A 16 -17.55 -8.57 8.61
C GLU A 16 -17.49 -7.03 8.68
N GLU A 17 -18.16 -6.37 7.74
CA GLU A 17 -18.37 -4.92 7.79
C GLU A 17 -19.26 -4.55 8.97
N ILE A 18 -18.83 -3.56 9.74
CA ILE A 18 -19.63 -2.97 10.82
C ILE A 18 -19.61 -1.45 10.78
N SER A 19 -20.64 -0.85 11.35
CA SER A 19 -20.71 0.58 11.65
C SER A 19 -21.22 0.75 13.07
N ALA A 20 -20.49 1.51 13.88
CA ALA A 20 -20.84 1.82 15.25
C ALA A 20 -20.71 3.33 15.47
N GLU A 21 -21.75 3.91 16.08
CA GLU A 21 -21.83 5.34 16.39
C GLU A 21 -21.75 5.56 17.89
N ASN A 22 -21.31 6.76 18.30
CA ASN A 22 -21.26 7.18 19.71
C ASN A 22 -20.56 6.15 20.62
N LEU A 23 -19.31 5.87 20.31
CA LEU A 23 -18.54 4.83 20.98
C LEU A 23 -18.29 5.17 22.44
N THR A 24 -18.36 4.14 23.30
CA THR A 24 -17.97 4.27 24.70
C THR A 24 -16.45 4.41 24.82
N VAL A 25 -16.01 5.47 25.46
CA VAL A 25 -14.59 5.74 25.74
C VAL A 25 -14.25 5.37 27.17
N SER A 26 -13.19 4.60 27.38
CA SER A 26 -12.60 4.36 28.70
C SER A 26 -11.35 5.24 28.84
N GLY A 27 -11.35 6.15 29.78
CA GLY A 27 -10.32 7.19 29.93
C GLY A 27 -10.72 8.48 29.21
N GLU A 28 -9.72 9.28 28.82
CA GLU A 28 -9.92 10.58 28.18
C GLU A 28 -9.23 10.62 26.82
N ILE A 29 -9.92 11.18 25.82
CA ILE A 29 -9.34 11.54 24.54
C ILE A 29 -9.00 13.03 24.58
N PRO A 30 -7.74 13.43 24.30
CA PRO A 30 -7.39 14.84 24.19
C PRO A 30 -8.27 15.56 23.15
N LYS A 31 -8.79 16.75 23.50
CA LYS A 31 -9.69 17.49 22.59
C LYS A 31 -9.01 17.94 21.32
N GLU A 32 -7.69 18.11 21.37
CA GLU A 32 -6.83 18.48 20.24
C GLU A 32 -6.68 17.33 19.23
N LEU A 33 -6.94 16.09 19.66
CA LEU A 33 -6.93 14.92 18.79
C LEU A 33 -8.27 14.84 18.05
N ALA A 34 -8.35 15.56 16.93
CA ALA A 34 -9.51 15.62 16.06
C ALA A 34 -9.15 15.17 14.64
N GLY A 35 -10.02 14.38 14.02
CA GLY A 35 -9.83 13.91 12.66
C GLY A 35 -10.29 12.48 12.43
N LEU A 36 -9.85 11.93 11.33
CA LEU A 36 -10.16 10.57 10.89
C LEU A 36 -8.89 9.72 10.93
N PHE A 37 -8.86 8.74 11.82
CA PHE A 37 -7.82 7.71 11.84
C PHE A 37 -8.22 6.59 10.88
N LEU A 38 -7.34 6.23 9.96
CA LEU A 38 -7.57 5.20 8.96
C LEU A 38 -6.48 4.13 8.96
N ARG A 39 -6.89 2.89 8.72
CA ARG A 39 -6.00 1.77 8.43
C ARG A 39 -6.56 0.96 7.28
N ASN A 40 -5.70 0.52 6.38
CA ASN A 40 -6.03 -0.44 5.34
C ASN A 40 -5.27 -1.75 5.58
N GLY A 41 -5.89 -2.86 5.27
CA GLY A 41 -5.26 -4.18 5.39
C GLY A 41 -6.07 -5.26 4.67
N PRO A 42 -5.48 -6.44 4.50
CA PRO A 42 -6.17 -7.55 3.86
C PRO A 42 -7.24 -8.16 4.76
N ASN A 43 -8.42 -8.36 4.20
CA ASN A 43 -9.51 -9.11 4.84
C ASN A 43 -10.23 -9.93 3.75
N PRO A 44 -10.00 -11.25 3.62
CA PRO A 44 -10.50 -12.01 2.50
C PRO A 44 -12.02 -12.17 2.54
N LYS A 45 -12.71 -11.86 1.44
CA LYS A 45 -14.14 -12.16 1.26
C LYS A 45 -14.39 -13.62 0.92
N LYS A 46 -13.56 -14.15 0.01
CA LYS A 46 -13.61 -15.55 -0.44
C LYS A 46 -12.16 -16.06 -0.51
N PHE A 47 -11.91 -17.22 0.05
CA PHE A 47 -10.57 -17.77 0.11
C PHE A 47 -10.60 -19.30 0.14
N ASP A 48 -9.53 -19.90 -0.36
CA ASP A 48 -9.19 -21.29 -0.12
C ASP A 48 -8.29 -21.33 1.12
N GLU A 49 -8.76 -21.94 2.21
CA GLU A 49 -8.02 -22.03 3.45
C GLU A 49 -6.63 -22.65 3.30
N SER A 50 -6.45 -23.55 2.33
CA SER A 50 -5.18 -24.24 2.12
C SER A 50 -4.09 -23.35 1.52
N ASN A 51 -4.48 -22.34 0.72
CA ASN A 51 -3.58 -21.51 -0.09
C ASN A 51 -3.66 -20.01 0.21
N TYR A 52 -4.48 -19.59 1.18
CA TYR A 52 -4.60 -18.17 1.48
C TYR A 52 -3.32 -17.58 2.02
N HIS A 53 -2.92 -16.45 1.45
CA HIS A 53 -1.86 -15.58 1.94
C HIS A 53 -2.37 -14.14 2.03
N PRO A 54 -2.06 -13.37 3.09
CA PRO A 54 -2.63 -12.03 3.30
C PRO A 54 -2.35 -11.04 2.16
N PHE A 55 -1.26 -11.19 1.41
CA PHE A 55 -0.98 -10.32 0.25
C PHE A 55 -2.08 -10.35 -0.81
N PHE A 56 -2.88 -11.40 -0.86
CA PHE A 56 -3.95 -11.58 -1.83
C PHE A 56 -5.36 -11.41 -1.25
N GLY A 57 -5.46 -10.98 0.00
CA GLY A 57 -6.75 -10.66 0.61
C GLY A 57 -7.36 -9.38 0.05
N ASP A 58 -8.69 -9.30 0.04
CA ASP A 58 -9.38 -8.06 -0.31
C ASP A 58 -9.03 -6.95 0.68
N GLY A 59 -8.90 -5.71 0.19
CA GLY A 59 -8.65 -4.58 1.06
C GLY A 59 -9.86 -4.25 1.93
N MET A 60 -9.61 -4.00 3.21
CA MET A 60 -10.60 -3.46 4.13
C MET A 60 -10.04 -2.25 4.86
N ILE A 61 -10.74 -1.12 4.76
CA ILE A 61 -10.39 0.09 5.51
C ILE A 61 -11.17 0.09 6.82
N HIS A 62 -10.45 0.40 7.90
CA HIS A 62 -10.98 0.67 9.23
C HIS A 62 -10.84 2.17 9.50
N GLY A 63 -11.93 2.82 9.85
CA GLY A 63 -11.97 4.25 10.15
C GLY A 63 -12.50 4.51 11.56
N LEU A 64 -11.86 5.45 12.25
CA LEU A 64 -12.29 5.96 13.56
C LEU A 64 -12.30 7.49 13.49
N ARG A 65 -13.47 8.10 13.68
CA ARG A 65 -13.62 9.55 13.73
C ARG A 65 -13.55 10.04 15.17
N LEU A 66 -12.64 10.97 15.41
CA LEU A 66 -12.45 11.62 16.70
C LEU A 66 -12.73 13.11 16.58
N GLU A 67 -13.44 13.68 17.55
CA GLU A 67 -13.71 15.11 17.61
C GLU A 67 -14.06 15.53 19.04
N ASN A 68 -13.51 16.65 19.50
CA ASN A 68 -13.80 17.26 20.80
C ASN A 68 -13.73 16.29 22.00
N GLY A 69 -12.78 15.36 22.00
CA GLY A 69 -12.63 14.37 23.06
C GLY A 69 -13.63 13.21 22.97
N GLN A 70 -14.32 13.04 21.85
CA GLN A 70 -15.29 11.97 21.60
C GLN A 70 -14.85 11.09 20.45
N ALA A 71 -15.21 9.81 20.52
CA ALA A 71 -15.12 8.86 19.42
C ALA A 71 -16.51 8.75 18.78
N LEU A 72 -16.70 9.49 17.67
CA LEU A 72 -18.02 9.67 17.06
C LEU A 72 -18.52 8.42 16.37
N TRP A 73 -17.66 7.80 15.59
CA TRP A 73 -17.98 6.55 14.91
C TRP A 73 -16.74 5.69 14.64
N TYR A 74 -16.97 4.38 14.53
CA TYR A 74 -16.06 3.41 13.94
C TYR A 74 -16.77 2.69 12.81
N ARG A 75 -16.08 2.54 11.69
CA ARG A 75 -16.56 1.77 10.54
C ARG A 75 -15.42 0.98 9.92
N ASN A 76 -15.74 -0.21 9.44
CA ASN A 76 -14.87 -0.92 8.54
C ASN A 76 -15.65 -1.29 7.27
N LYS A 77 -15.01 -1.09 6.12
CA LYS A 77 -15.61 -1.36 4.82
C LYS A 77 -14.58 -1.98 3.88
N PHE A 78 -15.04 -2.90 3.06
CA PHE A 78 -14.21 -3.40 1.99
C PHE A 78 -13.91 -2.29 0.97
N VAL A 79 -12.66 -2.26 0.53
CA VAL A 79 -12.27 -1.46 -0.63
C VAL A 79 -12.77 -2.21 -1.86
N THR A 80 -13.88 -1.75 -2.43
CA THR A 80 -14.47 -2.38 -3.61
C THR A 80 -14.11 -1.59 -4.85
N SER A 81 -13.50 -2.28 -5.83
CA SER A 81 -13.37 -1.76 -7.20
C SER A 81 -14.31 -2.57 -8.11
N PRO A 82 -14.93 -1.98 -9.12
CA PRO A 82 -15.66 -2.70 -10.17
C PRO A 82 -14.81 -3.78 -10.86
N ASN A 83 -13.48 -3.62 -10.86
CA ASN A 83 -12.53 -4.59 -11.40
C ASN A 83 -12.24 -5.79 -10.47
N GLY A 84 -12.87 -5.86 -9.31
CA GLY A 84 -12.94 -7.02 -8.44
C GLY A 84 -11.83 -7.13 -7.38
N PHE A 85 -10.69 -6.47 -7.52
CA PHE A 85 -9.64 -6.47 -6.50
C PHE A 85 -9.62 -5.14 -5.74
N GLY A 86 -9.65 -5.20 -4.41
CA GLY A 86 -9.55 -4.03 -3.54
C GLY A 86 -8.13 -3.81 -3.04
N PRO A 87 -7.55 -2.61 -3.24
CA PRO A 87 -6.25 -2.26 -2.65
C PRO A 87 -6.22 -2.51 -1.14
N ASN A 88 -5.19 -3.22 -0.66
CA ASN A 88 -5.15 -3.77 0.69
C ASN A 88 -3.92 -3.38 1.52
N THR A 89 -3.08 -2.46 1.02
CA THR A 89 -1.77 -2.25 1.65
C THR A 89 -1.70 -0.97 2.47
N HIS A 90 -2.15 0.14 1.92
CA HIS A 90 -2.03 1.44 2.58
C HIS A 90 -3.24 2.33 2.31
N VAL A 91 -3.41 3.36 3.12
CA VAL A 91 -4.43 4.39 2.95
C VAL A 91 -3.84 5.75 3.30
N MET A 92 -4.10 6.75 2.47
CA MET A 92 -3.64 8.11 2.71
C MET A 92 -4.61 9.14 2.15
N LYS A 93 -4.55 10.35 2.71
CA LYS A 93 -5.25 11.52 2.18
C LYS A 93 -4.31 12.33 1.28
N HIS A 94 -4.80 12.71 0.11
CA HIS A 94 -4.15 13.68 -0.76
C HIS A 94 -5.20 14.61 -1.37
N GLY A 95 -5.02 15.92 -1.17
CA GLY A 95 -6.09 16.88 -1.46
C GLY A 95 -7.35 16.58 -0.63
N ASN A 96 -8.49 16.51 -1.30
CA ASN A 96 -9.78 16.22 -0.66
C ASN A 96 -10.20 14.75 -0.78
N LYS A 97 -9.31 13.86 -1.20
CA LYS A 97 -9.61 12.46 -1.46
C LYS A 97 -8.81 11.55 -0.55
N ILE A 98 -9.40 10.41 -0.21
CA ILE A 98 -8.74 9.30 0.45
C ILE A 98 -8.41 8.25 -0.59
N TYR A 99 -7.16 7.83 -0.63
CA TYR A 99 -6.64 6.83 -1.56
C TYR A 99 -6.37 5.53 -0.81
N ALA A 100 -7.03 4.46 -1.20
CA ALA A 100 -6.63 3.11 -0.83
C ALA A 100 -5.60 2.62 -1.86
N LEU A 101 -4.47 2.14 -1.39
CA LEU A 101 -3.28 1.88 -2.19
C LEU A 101 -2.85 0.42 -2.08
N VAL A 102 -2.21 -0.06 -3.13
CA VAL A 102 -1.59 -1.39 -3.21
C VAL A 102 -0.37 -1.35 -4.11
N GLU A 103 0.51 -2.31 -3.96
CA GLU A 103 1.69 -2.49 -4.80
C GLU A 103 1.42 -3.23 -6.11
N GLY A 104 2.47 -3.34 -6.93
CA GLY A 104 2.45 -4.15 -8.15
C GLY A 104 1.81 -3.47 -9.36
N GLY A 105 1.66 -2.15 -9.32
CA GLY A 105 1.21 -1.36 -10.46
C GLY A 105 -0.31 -1.25 -10.62
N LEU A 106 -1.08 -1.63 -9.61
CA LEU A 106 -2.53 -1.45 -9.64
C LEU A 106 -2.91 -0.01 -9.31
N ALA A 107 -4.02 0.46 -9.90
CA ALA A 107 -4.55 1.79 -9.62
C ALA A 107 -5.10 1.89 -8.20
N PRO A 108 -4.96 3.06 -7.55
CA PRO A 108 -5.65 3.33 -6.28
C PRO A 108 -7.16 3.38 -6.43
N VAL A 109 -7.86 3.13 -5.33
CA VAL A 109 -9.29 3.39 -5.20
C VAL A 109 -9.49 4.65 -4.38
N ILE A 110 -10.39 5.52 -4.81
CA ILE A 110 -10.74 6.77 -4.12
C ILE A 110 -11.95 6.55 -3.24
N MET A 111 -11.88 7.07 -2.02
CA MET A 111 -12.95 7.05 -1.04
C MET A 111 -13.20 8.44 -0.45
N ASP A 112 -14.41 8.65 0.08
CA ASP A 112 -14.76 9.83 0.86
C ASP A 112 -14.35 9.71 2.34
N GLU A 113 -14.59 10.76 3.14
CA GLU A 113 -14.29 10.76 4.58
C GLU A 113 -15.22 9.84 5.41
N GLU A 114 -16.31 9.33 4.82
CA GLU A 114 -17.19 8.32 5.40
C GLU A 114 -16.80 6.90 4.99
N ILE A 115 -15.63 6.77 4.33
CA ILE A 115 -15.07 5.55 3.74
C ILE A 115 -16.03 4.85 2.74
N ASN A 116 -16.78 5.63 1.97
CA ASN A 116 -17.54 5.12 0.83
C ASN A 116 -16.68 5.18 -0.43
N PHE A 117 -16.87 4.18 -1.30
CA PHE A 117 -16.27 4.17 -2.62
C PHE A 117 -16.75 5.38 -3.44
N LEU A 118 -15.82 6.07 -4.08
CA LEU A 118 -16.11 7.16 -5.02
C LEU A 118 -15.72 6.79 -6.44
N ASP A 119 -14.49 6.33 -6.65
CA ASP A 119 -13.94 6.10 -7.98
C ASP A 119 -12.75 5.12 -7.92
N ASP A 120 -12.51 4.38 -9.00
CA ASP A 120 -11.31 3.57 -9.24
C ASP A 120 -10.47 4.08 -10.43
N GLU A 121 -10.80 5.27 -10.93
CA GLU A 121 -10.01 6.02 -11.91
C GLU A 121 -9.43 7.31 -11.29
N PRO A 122 -8.50 7.20 -10.32
CA PRO A 122 -7.99 8.34 -9.57
C PRO A 122 -7.29 9.38 -10.43
N PHE A 123 -6.77 8.96 -11.58
CA PHE A 123 -5.98 9.79 -12.50
C PHE A 123 -6.53 9.70 -13.94
N PRO A 124 -7.72 10.26 -14.21
CA PRO A 124 -8.45 10.03 -15.47
C PRO A 124 -7.70 10.52 -16.70
N THR A 125 -6.81 11.49 -16.56
CA THR A 125 -5.99 12.03 -17.66
C THR A 125 -4.63 11.35 -17.81
N ALA A 126 -4.31 10.40 -16.94
CA ALA A 126 -3.05 9.70 -16.97
C ALA A 126 -3.01 8.67 -18.11
N GLN A 127 -1.93 8.64 -18.88
CA GLN A 127 -1.68 7.58 -19.87
C GLN A 127 -1.42 6.23 -19.19
N ASN A 128 -0.88 6.28 -17.97
CA ASN A 128 -0.56 5.13 -17.15
C ASN A 128 -1.19 5.33 -15.77
N LYS A 129 -2.05 4.38 -15.38
CA LYS A 129 -2.74 4.39 -14.09
C LYS A 129 -1.99 3.62 -12.99
N ARG A 130 -0.78 3.16 -13.28
CA ARG A 130 0.05 2.42 -12.33
C ARG A 130 0.40 3.27 -11.13
N PHE A 131 0.42 2.63 -9.96
CA PHE A 131 0.75 3.32 -8.74
C PHE A 131 1.46 2.39 -7.75
N THR A 132 1.73 2.89 -6.55
CA THR A 132 2.44 2.18 -5.49
C THR A 132 1.67 2.28 -4.17
N ALA A 133 2.06 1.47 -3.20
CA ALA A 133 1.50 1.53 -1.85
C ALA A 133 2.09 2.67 -1.01
N HIS A 134 3.31 3.13 -1.28
CA HIS A 134 4.05 4.05 -0.41
C HIS A 134 4.51 5.35 -1.11
N PRO A 135 3.57 6.13 -1.71
CA PRO A 135 3.94 7.43 -2.25
C PRO A 135 4.33 8.40 -1.13
N LYS A 136 5.08 9.43 -1.48
CA LYS A 136 5.51 10.50 -0.58
C LYS A 136 4.88 11.82 -0.98
N ILE A 137 4.41 12.60 -0.01
CA ILE A 137 3.90 13.94 -0.25
C ILE A 137 4.99 14.95 0.09
N ASP A 138 5.32 15.80 -0.87
CA ASP A 138 6.13 16.99 -0.60
C ASP A 138 5.27 18.01 0.14
N SER A 139 5.66 18.33 1.37
CA SER A 139 4.92 19.27 2.22
C SER A 139 4.93 20.72 1.71
N LYS A 140 5.87 21.10 0.82
CA LYS A 140 5.97 22.45 0.27
C LYS A 140 5.06 22.63 -0.95
N SER A 141 5.13 21.70 -1.92
CA SER A 141 4.34 21.76 -3.16
C SER A 141 2.96 21.12 -3.04
N GLY A 142 2.80 20.16 -2.13
CA GLY A 142 1.63 19.31 -2.03
C GLY A 142 1.58 18.23 -3.10
N GLU A 143 2.66 18.02 -3.85
CA GLU A 143 2.77 16.98 -4.85
C GLU A 143 2.98 15.61 -4.20
N MET A 144 2.37 14.61 -4.78
CA MET A 144 2.54 13.21 -4.38
C MET A 144 3.45 12.50 -5.37
N HIS A 145 4.56 11.98 -4.86
CA HIS A 145 5.63 11.32 -5.61
C HIS A 145 5.57 9.81 -5.37
N ALA A 146 5.63 9.03 -6.44
CA ALA A 146 5.52 7.58 -6.38
C ALA A 146 6.55 6.90 -7.27
N ILE A 147 7.09 5.77 -6.80
CA ILE A 147 7.84 4.83 -7.64
C ILE A 147 6.98 3.59 -7.78
N SER A 148 6.50 3.34 -8.99
CA SER A 148 5.63 2.21 -9.29
C SER A 148 6.36 1.17 -10.13
N TYR A 149 6.39 -0.07 -9.68
CA TYR A 149 6.75 -1.22 -10.48
C TYR A 149 5.48 -1.98 -10.90
N ASP A 150 5.57 -2.78 -11.96
CA ASP A 150 4.45 -3.58 -12.45
C ASP A 150 4.92 -5.02 -12.75
N PHE A 151 4.32 -5.97 -12.07
CA PHE A 151 4.59 -7.38 -12.28
C PHE A 151 4.41 -7.82 -13.72
N ASN A 152 3.41 -7.30 -14.45
CA ASN A 152 3.18 -7.66 -15.84
C ASN A 152 4.29 -7.16 -16.76
N GLU A 153 4.92 -6.03 -16.44
CA GLU A 153 6.07 -5.54 -17.18
C GLU A 153 7.31 -6.39 -16.88
N TYR A 154 7.53 -6.75 -15.64
CA TYR A 154 8.61 -7.67 -15.25
C TYR A 154 8.49 -9.05 -15.93
N LEU A 155 7.26 -9.60 -16.01
CA LEU A 155 6.99 -10.84 -16.74
C LEU A 155 7.30 -10.75 -18.23
N LYS A 156 7.31 -9.55 -18.81
CA LYS A 156 7.70 -9.27 -20.20
C LYS A 156 9.21 -8.98 -20.35
N GLY A 157 9.99 -9.10 -19.27
CA GLY A 157 11.42 -8.80 -19.27
C GLY A 157 11.75 -7.31 -19.29
N LYS A 158 10.80 -6.43 -18.90
CA LYS A 158 11.04 -4.99 -18.77
C LYS A 158 11.46 -4.68 -17.35
N GLU A 159 12.74 -4.56 -17.11
CA GLU A 159 13.34 -4.24 -15.81
C GLU A 159 13.32 -2.73 -15.60
N GLN A 160 12.15 -2.21 -15.24
CA GLN A 160 11.90 -0.78 -15.14
C GLN A 160 10.87 -0.45 -14.06
N VAL A 161 10.96 0.77 -13.53
CA VAL A 161 9.93 1.38 -12.69
C VAL A 161 9.46 2.69 -13.31
N HIS A 162 8.31 3.17 -12.86
CA HIS A 162 7.77 4.47 -13.25
C HIS A 162 7.89 5.44 -12.08
N TYR A 163 8.51 6.58 -12.32
CA TYR A 163 8.44 7.72 -11.44
C TYR A 163 7.23 8.57 -11.82
N VAL A 164 6.24 8.58 -10.94
CA VAL A 164 4.97 9.27 -11.15
C VAL A 164 4.85 10.43 -10.19
N VAL A 165 4.36 11.58 -10.69
CA VAL A 165 4.03 12.75 -9.87
C VAL A 165 2.58 13.14 -10.09
N ILE A 166 1.86 13.28 -8.99
CA ILE A 166 0.48 13.76 -8.95
C ILE A 166 0.47 15.11 -8.24
N ASP A 167 -0.06 16.14 -8.88
CA ASP A 167 -0.16 17.47 -8.27
C ASP A 167 -1.21 17.51 -7.13
N LYS A 168 -1.24 18.60 -6.41
CA LYS A 168 -2.18 18.82 -5.30
C LYS A 168 -3.67 18.74 -5.69
N ASN A 169 -3.98 18.83 -6.98
CA ASN A 169 -5.33 18.73 -7.52
C ASN A 169 -5.68 17.32 -8.02
N GLY A 170 -4.74 16.37 -7.89
CA GLY A 170 -4.93 14.97 -8.32
C GLY A 170 -4.63 14.73 -9.79
N LYS A 171 -3.96 15.67 -10.50
CA LYS A 171 -3.57 15.49 -11.89
C LYS A 171 -2.17 14.88 -11.97
N GLN A 172 -2.00 13.87 -12.80
CA GLN A 172 -0.68 13.35 -13.14
C GLN A 172 0.09 14.37 -13.99
N THR A 173 1.22 14.83 -13.47
CA THR A 173 2.10 15.82 -14.13
C THR A 173 3.38 15.20 -14.66
N LYS A 174 3.75 14.02 -14.17
CA LYS A 174 4.92 13.28 -14.63
C LYS A 174 4.66 11.79 -14.62
N ASP A 175 5.17 11.12 -15.64
CA ASP A 175 5.37 9.66 -15.68
C ASP A 175 6.69 9.43 -16.45
N GLN A 176 7.72 9.01 -15.73
CA GLN A 176 9.06 8.82 -16.27
C GLN A 176 9.53 7.40 -15.99
N ILE A 177 9.93 6.69 -17.03
CA ILE A 177 10.55 5.38 -16.91
C ILE A 177 11.96 5.51 -16.36
N ILE A 178 12.29 4.67 -15.39
CA ILE A 178 13.62 4.46 -14.86
C ILE A 178 13.97 2.99 -15.07
N GLU A 179 15.00 2.75 -15.86
CA GLU A 179 15.51 1.42 -16.10
C GLU A 179 16.32 0.94 -14.88
N LEU A 180 16.19 -0.33 -14.58
CA LEU A 180 16.85 -0.99 -13.45
C LEU A 180 17.77 -2.10 -13.95
N SER A 181 18.63 -2.60 -13.08
CA SER A 181 19.55 -3.70 -13.40
C SER A 181 18.90 -5.08 -13.34
N SER A 182 17.69 -5.18 -12.78
CA SER A 182 16.97 -6.42 -12.53
C SER A 182 15.49 -6.12 -12.31
N SER A 183 14.72 -7.09 -11.85
CA SER A 183 13.31 -6.93 -11.45
C SER A 183 13.18 -6.88 -9.91
N PRO A 184 13.63 -5.81 -9.22
CA PRO A 184 13.59 -5.74 -7.78
C PRO A 184 12.18 -5.47 -7.25
N MET A 185 11.95 -5.82 -5.99
CA MET A 185 10.79 -5.37 -5.26
C MET A 185 11.03 -3.92 -4.77
N VAL A 186 10.61 -2.95 -5.55
CA VAL A 186 10.70 -1.53 -5.15
C VAL A 186 9.52 -1.18 -4.27
N HIS A 187 9.61 -1.57 -3.00
CA HIS A 187 8.52 -1.42 -2.03
C HIS A 187 8.28 0.04 -1.63
N ASP A 188 9.33 0.83 -1.54
CA ASP A 188 9.26 2.20 -1.04
C ASP A 188 10.25 3.12 -1.78
N CYS A 189 10.12 4.41 -1.56
CA CYS A 189 11.02 5.45 -2.06
C CYS A 189 11.20 6.53 -0.99
N ALA A 190 12.13 7.44 -1.20
CA ALA A 190 12.27 8.64 -0.38
C ALA A 190 12.38 9.88 -1.26
N ILE A 191 11.96 11.01 -0.73
CA ILE A 191 12.13 12.31 -1.38
C ILE A 191 12.96 13.23 -0.51
N THR A 192 13.73 14.08 -1.14
CA THR A 192 14.42 15.21 -0.54
C THR A 192 13.96 16.48 -1.23
N GLU A 193 14.49 17.63 -0.85
CA GLU A 193 14.17 18.89 -1.51
C GLU A 193 14.44 18.88 -3.03
N ASN A 194 15.47 18.15 -3.48
CA ASN A 194 15.93 18.18 -4.87
C ASN A 194 15.94 16.81 -5.56
N TYR A 195 15.71 15.71 -4.83
CA TYR A 195 15.88 14.36 -5.35
C TYR A 195 14.77 13.42 -4.91
N ILE A 196 14.46 12.47 -5.79
CA ILE A 196 13.79 11.24 -5.41
C ILE A 196 14.81 10.10 -5.35
N LEU A 197 14.73 9.27 -4.32
CA LEU A 197 15.59 8.12 -4.12
C LEU A 197 14.83 6.86 -4.45
N VAL A 198 15.32 6.11 -5.42
CA VAL A 198 14.81 4.80 -5.84
C VAL A 198 15.74 3.73 -5.26
N PHE A 199 15.16 2.75 -4.58
CA PHE A 199 15.92 1.66 -3.98
C PHE A 199 15.97 0.46 -4.93
N ASP A 200 16.98 0.42 -5.80
CA ASP A 200 17.30 -0.77 -6.61
C ASP A 200 18.01 -1.80 -5.72
N LEU A 201 17.21 -2.51 -4.92
CA LEU A 201 17.70 -3.45 -3.93
C LEU A 201 17.91 -4.83 -4.55
N PRO A 202 18.83 -5.65 -3.97
CA PRO A 202 19.12 -6.98 -4.48
C PRO A 202 18.03 -8.04 -4.17
N VAL A 203 16.90 -7.62 -3.63
CA VAL A 203 15.72 -8.46 -3.44
C VAL A 203 14.90 -8.43 -4.72
N THR A 204 15.00 -9.48 -5.53
CA THR A 204 14.40 -9.53 -6.86
C THR A 204 13.32 -10.61 -6.96
N PHE A 205 12.40 -10.44 -7.89
CA PHE A 205 11.42 -11.47 -8.26
C PHE A 205 12.07 -12.50 -9.21
N ASN A 206 12.10 -13.77 -8.82
CA ASN A 206 12.48 -14.83 -9.73
C ASN A 206 11.27 -15.35 -10.51
N LEU A 207 11.00 -14.73 -11.63
CA LEU A 207 9.84 -15.03 -12.45
C LEU A 207 9.95 -16.38 -13.19
N GLY A 208 11.18 -16.90 -13.40
CA GLY A 208 11.40 -18.21 -14.02
C GLY A 208 11.06 -19.42 -13.14
N ARG A 209 10.91 -19.26 -11.82
CA ARG A 209 10.43 -20.34 -10.95
C ARG A 209 8.92 -20.58 -11.07
N ARG A 210 8.17 -19.59 -11.53
CA ARG A 210 6.71 -19.66 -11.65
C ARG A 210 6.25 -20.72 -12.68
N GLU A 211 7.08 -21.02 -13.68
CA GLU A 211 6.78 -22.06 -14.68
C GLU A 211 6.91 -23.49 -14.15
N LYS A 212 7.65 -23.69 -13.04
CA LYS A 212 7.94 -25.03 -12.51
C LYS A 212 7.12 -25.44 -11.30
N GLN A 213 6.42 -24.51 -10.66
CA GLN A 213 5.60 -24.78 -9.49
C GLN A 213 4.28 -23.99 -9.65
N ASN A 214 3.16 -24.71 -9.73
CA ASN A 214 1.80 -24.13 -9.69
C ASN A 214 1.47 -23.43 -8.36
N GLU A 215 2.46 -23.02 -7.59
CA GLU A 215 2.33 -22.36 -6.32
C GLU A 215 2.73 -20.89 -6.46
N VAL A 216 1.83 -20.00 -6.07
CA VAL A 216 2.11 -18.57 -5.85
C VAL A 216 2.90 -18.44 -4.55
N THR A 217 4.11 -19.00 -4.53
CA THR A 217 5.05 -18.70 -3.47
C THR A 217 5.84 -17.46 -3.82
N SER A 218 5.94 -16.54 -2.88
CA SER A 218 6.73 -15.33 -2.98
C SER A 218 8.13 -15.65 -3.52
N CYS A 219 8.42 -15.13 -4.70
CA CYS A 219 9.69 -15.35 -5.35
C CYS A 219 10.77 -14.39 -4.86
N LEU A 220 10.91 -14.24 -3.55
CA LEU A 220 12.03 -13.54 -2.95
C LEU A 220 13.23 -14.47 -2.95
N LEU A 221 14.17 -14.27 -3.84
CA LEU A 221 15.21 -15.27 -4.09
C LEU A 221 16.62 -14.84 -3.86
N TYR A 222 16.88 -13.57 -3.68
CA TYR A 222 18.25 -13.14 -3.50
C TYR A 222 18.32 -11.95 -2.53
N THR A 223 18.99 -12.16 -1.42
CA THR A 223 19.46 -11.07 -0.57
C THR A 223 20.97 -10.96 -0.79
N SER A 224 21.45 -9.87 -1.38
CA SER A 224 22.85 -9.52 -1.24
C SER A 224 23.13 -9.21 0.24
N PRO A 225 24.23 -9.70 0.82
CA PRO A 225 24.55 -9.35 2.18
C PRO A 225 24.63 -7.83 2.30
N SER A 226 23.87 -7.27 3.23
CA SER A 226 23.99 -5.86 3.58
C SER A 226 25.43 -5.59 4.03
N PRO A 227 26.00 -4.44 3.70
CA PRO A 227 27.28 -4.01 4.32
C PRO A 227 27.27 -4.06 5.85
N ARG A 228 26.07 -4.09 6.46
CA ARG A 228 25.90 -4.27 7.91
C ARG A 228 26.03 -5.73 8.37
N ASP A 229 25.88 -6.69 7.47
CA ASP A 229 26.02 -8.11 7.75
C ASP A 229 27.49 -8.57 7.68
N GLY A 230 28.37 -7.72 7.17
CA GLY A 230 29.81 -7.97 7.16
C GLY A 230 30.49 -7.35 8.38
N LEU A 231 31.46 -8.03 8.92
CA LEU A 231 32.33 -7.58 10.04
C LEU A 231 33.08 -6.24 9.78
N LEU A 232 32.86 -5.60 8.63
CA LEU A 232 33.61 -4.42 8.15
C LEU A 232 32.82 -3.11 8.22
N SER A 233 31.56 -3.10 8.60
CA SER A 233 30.76 -1.89 8.74
C SER A 233 30.52 -1.55 10.22
N ARG A 234 31.56 -1.07 10.90
CA ARG A 234 31.34 -0.29 12.12
C ARG A 234 30.97 1.12 11.72
N MET A 235 29.72 1.50 11.90
CA MET A 235 29.40 2.93 11.97
C MET A 235 30.16 3.51 13.16
N PRO A 236 30.89 4.63 13.00
CA PRO A 236 31.42 5.35 14.14
C PRO A 236 30.23 5.74 15.01
N SER A 237 30.25 5.38 16.28
CA SER A 237 29.39 6.01 17.27
C SER A 237 29.79 7.49 17.30
N SER A 238 29.07 8.32 16.57
CA SER A 238 29.18 9.76 16.74
C SER A 238 28.70 10.10 18.13
N ALA A 239 29.57 10.68 18.90
CA ALA A 239 29.29 11.36 20.13
C ALA A 239 28.24 12.47 19.94
#